data_122e115dc3884b2c00e7734f5990a7e5
#
_entry.id   122e115dc3884b2c00e7734f5990a7e5
#
_cell.length_a   1.000
_cell.length_b   1.000
_cell.length_c   1.000
_cell.angle_alpha   90.00
_cell.angle_beta   90.00
_cell.angle_gamma   90.00
#
_symmetry.space_group_name_H-M   'P 1'
#
loop_
_entity.id
_entity.type
_entity.pdbx_description
1 polymer ?
#
loop_
_entity_poly.entity_id
_entity_poly.type
_entity_poly.pdbx_seq_one_letter_code
_entity_poly.pdbx_strand_id
1 'polypeptide(L)'
;MKKTMLLLFVLVATLSASAQYYPDGRPIPPRHRYGNNRGYHRGSSFDQFSDTYFGFRLGMAVATVHSDAANLDGSDSRTGLDVGVVAGKRITNAAPLFFESGLSYTEKGGKGRYEGDKFTYRLQYLELPLLIKYKYPVARDITIEPYAGGYLALGVGGKVKDYGKREAYSSFSNEKGSFRRFDGGLRIGCGASFDRLYVGMSYDVGLANVGHYDFEDTRTGSFNLHIGVTF
;
A
#
# COMPACT_ATOMS: atom_id res chain seq x y z
N MET A 1 22.44 4.38 2.60
CA MET A 1 20.98 4.29 2.75
C MET A 1 20.32 5.50 3.44
N LYS A 2 20.80 6.00 4.59
CA LYS A 2 20.18 7.19 5.26
C LYS A 2 20.20 8.48 4.41
N LYS A 3 21.29 8.71 3.63
CA LYS A 3 21.43 9.92 2.79
C LYS A 3 20.53 9.94 1.57
N THR A 4 20.27 8.79 0.95
CA THR A 4 19.35 8.67 -0.21
C THR A 4 17.89 8.85 0.19
N MET A 5 17.52 8.40 1.38
CA MET A 5 16.16 8.57 1.92
C MET A 5 15.86 10.04 2.25
N LEU A 6 16.86 10.77 2.79
CA LEU A 6 16.74 12.20 3.05
C LEU A 6 16.59 13.01 1.74
N LEU A 7 17.33 12.63 0.70
CA LEU A 7 17.29 13.29 -0.61
C LEU A 7 15.92 13.11 -1.29
N LEU A 8 15.31 11.93 -1.15
CA LEU A 8 13.96 11.65 -1.67
C LEU A 8 12.90 12.48 -0.93
N PHE A 9 13.04 12.63 0.39
CA PHE A 9 12.13 13.43 1.20
C PHE A 9 12.21 14.92 0.85
N VAL A 10 13.42 15.44 0.63
CA VAL A 10 13.65 16.82 0.18
C VAL A 10 13.09 17.04 -1.22
N LEU A 11 13.24 16.08 -2.15
CA LEU A 11 12.70 16.17 -3.51
C LEU A 11 11.18 16.24 -3.51
N VAL A 12 10.50 15.42 -2.70
CA VAL A 12 9.03 15.43 -2.57
C VAL A 12 8.54 16.75 -1.94
N ALA A 13 9.26 17.26 -0.94
CA ALA A 13 8.92 18.53 -0.30
C ALA A 13 9.08 19.73 -1.24
N THR A 14 10.11 19.75 -2.12
CA THR A 14 10.34 20.81 -3.09
C THR A 14 9.32 20.81 -4.22
N LEU A 15 8.86 19.64 -4.67
CA LEU A 15 7.79 19.52 -5.67
C LEU A 15 6.45 20.05 -5.15
N SER A 16 6.18 19.89 -3.85
CA SER A 16 4.96 20.42 -3.23
C SER A 16 4.98 21.94 -3.11
N ALA A 17 6.14 22.55 -2.91
CA ALA A 17 6.29 24.00 -2.79
C ALA A 17 6.12 24.73 -4.14
N SER A 18 6.61 24.13 -5.23
CA SER A 18 6.54 24.74 -6.56
C SER A 18 5.14 24.74 -7.19
N ALA A 19 4.22 23.87 -6.70
CA ALA A 19 2.84 23.80 -7.20
C ALA A 19 1.92 24.94 -6.70
N GLN A 20 2.40 25.80 -5.79
CA GLN A 20 1.62 26.89 -5.20
C GLN A 20 1.86 28.26 -5.86
N TYR A 21 2.74 28.34 -6.85
CA TYR A 21 3.10 29.58 -7.50
C TYR A 21 2.97 29.47 -9.02
N TYR A 22 2.53 30.56 -9.66
CA TYR A 22 2.64 30.70 -11.11
C TYR A 22 4.12 30.79 -11.55
N PRO A 23 4.45 30.52 -12.83
CA PRO A 23 5.82 30.66 -13.34
C PRO A 23 6.41 32.07 -13.20
N ASP A 24 5.57 33.10 -12.97
CA ASP A 24 5.94 34.50 -12.74
C ASP A 24 6.19 34.82 -11.25
N GLY A 25 6.18 33.80 -10.37
CA GLY A 25 6.44 33.93 -8.93
C GLY A 25 5.26 34.49 -8.11
N ARG A 26 4.06 34.60 -8.66
CA ARG A 26 2.88 35.06 -7.93
C ARG A 26 2.20 33.85 -7.24
N PRO A 27 1.72 34.00 -5.99
CA PRO A 27 0.97 32.95 -5.33
C PRO A 27 -0.35 32.69 -6.09
N ILE A 28 -0.69 31.44 -6.31
CA ILE A 28 -1.98 31.04 -6.87
C ILE A 28 -3.06 31.39 -5.84
N PRO A 29 -4.00 32.33 -6.14
CA PRO A 29 -5.05 32.67 -5.19
C PRO A 29 -5.90 31.43 -4.91
N PRO A 30 -6.37 31.26 -3.67
CA PRO A 30 -7.32 30.20 -3.37
C PRO A 30 -8.52 30.39 -4.31
N ARG A 31 -8.90 29.32 -5.03
CA ARG A 31 -10.05 29.34 -5.94
C ARG A 31 -11.32 29.63 -5.15
N HIS A 32 -11.65 30.91 -4.99
CA HIS A 32 -13.00 31.32 -4.63
C HIS A 32 -13.90 31.02 -5.83
N ARG A 33 -14.65 29.97 -5.73
CA ARG A 33 -15.74 29.68 -6.67
C ARG A 33 -16.82 30.75 -6.48
N TYR A 34 -16.75 31.85 -7.26
CA TYR A 34 -17.88 32.73 -7.44
C TYR A 34 -18.94 31.97 -8.25
N GLY A 35 -19.85 31.35 -7.54
CA GLY A 35 -21.07 30.78 -8.08
C GLY A 35 -22.25 31.59 -7.58
N ASN A 36 -22.68 32.59 -8.35
CA ASN A 36 -23.95 33.28 -8.17
C ASN A 36 -25.07 32.30 -8.58
N ASN A 37 -25.69 31.60 -7.64
CA ASN A 37 -27.01 31.04 -7.85
C ASN A 37 -27.75 30.94 -6.52
N ARG A 38 -28.77 31.79 -6.38
CA ARG A 38 -29.82 31.70 -5.36
C ARG A 38 -30.64 30.45 -5.64
N GLY A 39 -30.25 29.35 -5.05
CA GLY A 39 -31.05 28.13 -4.89
C GLY A 39 -30.65 27.55 -3.55
N TYR A 40 -31.58 27.46 -2.63
CA TYR A 40 -31.41 26.73 -1.37
C TYR A 40 -31.25 25.23 -1.66
N HIS A 41 -30.10 24.84 -2.22
CA HIS A 41 -29.63 23.49 -2.13
C HIS A 41 -28.79 23.42 -0.85
N ARG A 42 -29.30 22.69 0.11
CA ARG A 42 -28.56 22.19 1.25
C ARG A 42 -27.48 21.26 0.69
N GLY A 43 -26.38 21.88 0.20
CA GLY A 43 -25.22 21.15 -0.29
C GLY A 43 -24.77 20.20 0.79
N SER A 44 -24.77 18.93 0.51
CA SER A 44 -24.22 17.93 1.42
C SER A 44 -22.75 18.29 1.63
N SER A 45 -22.25 18.18 2.86
CA SER A 45 -20.84 18.41 3.21
C SER A 45 -19.87 17.51 2.41
N PHE A 46 -20.38 16.71 1.52
CA PHE A 46 -19.66 15.75 0.67
C PHE A 46 -19.32 16.28 -0.73
N ASP A 47 -19.85 17.44 -1.15
CA ASP A 47 -19.56 18.04 -2.46
C ASP A 47 -18.13 18.61 -2.56
N GLN A 48 -17.39 18.63 -1.46
CA GLN A 48 -16.03 19.12 -1.42
C GLN A 48 -15.00 18.18 -2.06
N PHE A 49 -15.33 16.89 -2.26
CA PHE A 49 -14.42 15.92 -2.83
C PHE A 49 -14.58 15.83 -4.36
N SER A 50 -13.46 15.82 -5.08
CA SER A 50 -13.46 15.49 -6.51
C SER A 50 -14.01 14.07 -6.75
N ASP A 51 -14.65 13.86 -7.90
CA ASP A 51 -15.19 12.54 -8.26
C ASP A 51 -14.09 11.51 -8.55
N THR A 52 -12.91 11.98 -8.94
CA THR A 52 -11.73 11.15 -9.19
C THR A 52 -10.51 11.77 -8.54
N TYR A 53 -9.58 10.92 -8.17
CA TYR A 53 -8.27 11.33 -7.67
C TYR A 53 -7.20 10.34 -8.10
N PHE A 54 -5.96 10.82 -8.12
CA PHE A 54 -4.77 10.01 -8.31
C PHE A 54 -3.80 10.27 -7.18
N GLY A 55 -2.92 9.30 -6.91
CA GLY A 55 -1.93 9.50 -5.86
C GLY A 55 -0.74 8.57 -5.99
N PHE A 56 0.34 8.98 -5.32
CA PHE A 56 1.53 8.17 -5.10
C PHE A 56 1.58 7.76 -3.64
N ARG A 57 2.00 6.53 -3.40
CA ARG A 57 2.17 5.96 -2.05
C ARG A 57 3.58 5.40 -1.94
N LEU A 58 4.23 5.68 -0.81
CA LEU A 58 5.51 5.13 -0.42
C LEU A 58 5.38 4.65 1.01
N GLY A 59 5.86 3.46 1.29
CA GLY A 59 5.68 2.88 2.61
C GLY A 59 6.60 1.73 2.90
N MET A 60 6.30 1.08 4.01
CA MET A 60 6.92 -0.15 4.44
C MET A 60 5.86 -1.20 4.74
N ALA A 61 6.17 -2.44 4.38
CA ALA A 61 5.41 -3.63 4.74
C ALA A 61 6.18 -4.41 5.81
N VAL A 62 5.54 -4.68 6.94
CA VAL A 62 6.05 -5.61 7.95
C VAL A 62 5.28 -6.91 7.76
N ALA A 63 5.90 -7.86 7.08
CA ALA A 63 5.26 -9.07 6.63
C ALA A 63 5.75 -10.30 7.39
N THR A 64 4.88 -11.31 7.46
CA THR A 64 5.15 -12.65 7.96
C THR A 64 4.70 -13.68 6.92
N VAL A 65 5.31 -14.84 6.95
CA VAL A 65 4.90 -16.01 6.16
C VAL A 65 4.64 -17.13 7.15
N HIS A 66 3.37 -17.48 7.29
CA HIS A 66 2.95 -18.57 8.20
C HIS A 66 2.77 -19.85 7.41
N SER A 67 3.38 -20.94 7.89
CA SER A 67 3.28 -22.28 7.31
C SER A 67 2.93 -23.27 8.41
N ASP A 68 2.09 -24.23 8.10
CA ASP A 68 1.74 -25.33 9.02
C ASP A 68 2.94 -26.29 9.27
N ALA A 69 3.93 -26.28 8.38
CA ALA A 69 5.16 -27.02 8.56
C ALA A 69 6.14 -26.23 9.45
N ALA A 70 6.37 -26.69 10.68
CA ALA A 70 7.20 -26.01 11.69
C ALA A 70 8.65 -25.73 11.23
N ASN A 71 9.20 -26.55 10.34
CA ASN A 71 10.53 -26.38 9.76
C ASN A 71 10.59 -25.30 8.66
N LEU A 72 9.43 -24.77 8.23
CA LEU A 72 9.29 -23.81 7.13
C LEU A 72 8.53 -22.55 7.56
N ASP A 73 8.12 -22.49 8.84
CA ASP A 73 7.37 -21.34 9.38
C ASP A 73 8.27 -20.10 9.47
N GLY A 74 7.95 -19.11 8.64
CA GLY A 74 8.60 -17.78 8.60
C GLY A 74 7.82 -16.74 9.39
N SER A 75 7.33 -17.09 10.57
CA SER A 75 6.51 -16.23 11.43
C SER A 75 7.24 -15.03 12.02
N ASP A 76 8.57 -15.05 12.07
CA ASP A 76 9.36 -13.86 12.40
C ASP A 76 9.20 -12.80 11.30
N SER A 77 8.85 -11.59 11.68
CA SER A 77 8.54 -10.53 10.75
C SER A 77 9.74 -10.05 9.92
N ARG A 78 9.45 -9.67 8.68
CA ARG A 78 10.41 -9.03 7.80
C ARG A 78 9.84 -7.70 7.28
N THR A 79 10.64 -6.63 7.41
CA THR A 79 10.31 -5.32 6.83
C THR A 79 10.76 -5.27 5.38
N GLY A 80 9.87 -4.84 4.50
CA GLY A 80 10.07 -4.61 3.09
C GLY A 80 9.61 -3.23 2.64
N LEU A 81 9.89 -2.90 1.40
CA LEU A 81 9.45 -1.67 0.74
C LEU A 81 8.05 -1.88 0.15
N ASP A 82 7.22 -0.83 0.21
CA ASP A 82 5.97 -0.73 -0.54
C ASP A 82 5.94 0.61 -1.27
N VAL A 83 5.75 0.59 -2.59
CA VAL A 83 5.68 1.80 -3.41
C VAL A 83 4.69 1.59 -4.55
N GLY A 84 3.79 2.58 -4.75
CA GLY A 84 2.76 2.42 -5.76
C GLY A 84 2.07 3.71 -6.16
N VAL A 85 1.19 3.52 -7.14
CA VAL A 85 0.27 4.54 -7.63
C VAL A 85 -1.16 4.08 -7.37
N VAL A 86 -2.04 5.01 -7.05
CA VAL A 86 -3.45 4.75 -6.80
C VAL A 86 -4.33 5.67 -7.62
N ALA A 87 -5.50 5.19 -7.98
CA ALA A 87 -6.55 5.96 -8.60
C ALA A 87 -7.88 5.62 -7.91
N GLY A 88 -8.65 6.64 -7.59
CA GLY A 88 -9.95 6.48 -6.96
C GLY A 88 -11.04 7.18 -7.74
N LYS A 89 -12.24 6.58 -7.74
CA LYS A 89 -13.43 7.13 -8.35
C LYS A 89 -14.60 7.02 -7.39
N ARG A 90 -15.37 8.09 -7.28
CA ARG A 90 -16.60 8.12 -6.49
C ARG A 90 -17.61 7.11 -7.04
N ILE A 91 -18.20 6.31 -6.16
CA ILE A 91 -19.19 5.27 -6.52
C ILE A 91 -20.60 5.86 -6.55
N THR A 92 -20.89 6.78 -5.62
CA THR A 92 -22.24 7.35 -5.44
C THR A 92 -22.17 8.80 -4.99
N ASN A 93 -23.16 9.60 -5.38
CA ASN A 93 -23.32 10.98 -4.93
C ASN A 93 -24.03 11.08 -3.56
N ALA A 94 -24.63 10.00 -3.09
CA ALA A 94 -25.35 9.98 -1.82
C ALA A 94 -24.41 9.91 -0.59
N ALA A 95 -23.18 9.43 -0.78
CA ALA A 95 -22.18 9.30 0.26
C ALA A 95 -20.75 9.45 -0.33
N PRO A 96 -19.76 9.87 0.47
CA PRO A 96 -18.37 10.01 0.01
C PRO A 96 -17.65 8.64 -0.05
N LEU A 97 -18.26 7.72 -0.80
CA LEU A 97 -17.74 6.38 -1.08
C LEU A 97 -16.98 6.37 -2.38
N PHE A 98 -15.77 5.81 -2.34
CA PHE A 98 -14.86 5.70 -3.47
C PHE A 98 -14.42 4.25 -3.68
N PHE A 99 -14.33 3.85 -4.93
CA PHE A 99 -13.56 2.70 -5.33
C PHE A 99 -12.14 3.16 -5.60
N GLU A 100 -11.16 2.57 -4.92
CA GLU A 100 -9.74 2.84 -5.14
C GLU A 100 -9.07 1.56 -5.63
N SER A 101 -8.29 1.70 -6.68
CA SER A 101 -7.41 0.67 -7.21
C SER A 101 -6.07 1.28 -7.58
N GLY A 102 -5.11 0.46 -7.97
CA GLY A 102 -3.78 0.96 -8.30
C GLY A 102 -2.82 -0.16 -8.65
N LEU A 103 -1.55 0.16 -8.65
CA LEU A 103 -0.48 -0.82 -8.82
C LEU A 103 0.63 -0.47 -7.85
N SER A 104 1.03 -1.42 -7.02
CA SER A 104 2.16 -1.27 -6.11
C SER A 104 3.18 -2.39 -6.26
N TYR A 105 4.43 -2.05 -6.03
CA TYR A 105 5.50 -2.99 -5.78
C TYR A 105 5.65 -3.15 -4.29
N THR A 106 5.48 -4.39 -3.79
CA THR A 106 5.50 -4.70 -2.36
C THR A 106 6.47 -5.83 -2.08
N GLU A 107 7.36 -5.62 -1.11
CA GLU A 107 8.23 -6.66 -0.60
C GLU A 107 7.62 -7.29 0.64
N LYS A 108 7.19 -8.54 0.51
CA LYS A 108 6.72 -9.39 1.61
C LYS A 108 7.79 -10.44 1.98
N GLY A 109 7.53 -11.19 3.03
CA GLY A 109 8.38 -12.32 3.41
C GLY A 109 8.38 -12.57 4.91
N GLY A 110 9.23 -13.49 5.33
CA GLY A 110 9.36 -13.87 6.72
C GLY A 110 10.78 -14.38 7.02
N LYS A 111 11.02 -14.58 8.29
CA LYS A 111 12.25 -15.22 8.82
C LYS A 111 11.82 -16.32 9.76
N GLY A 112 12.61 -17.36 9.82
CA GLY A 112 12.40 -18.45 10.78
C GLY A 112 13.71 -19.07 11.23
N ARG A 113 13.59 -20.01 12.19
CA ARG A 113 14.71 -20.82 12.70
C ARG A 113 14.22 -22.25 12.83
N TYR A 114 15.03 -23.17 12.35
CA TYR A 114 14.80 -24.59 12.53
C TYR A 114 16.11 -25.29 12.85
N GLU A 115 16.13 -26.08 13.93
CA GLU A 115 17.33 -26.82 14.42
C GLU A 115 18.61 -25.95 14.55
N GLY A 116 18.46 -24.64 14.89
CA GLY A 116 19.57 -23.70 15.01
C GLY A 116 19.92 -22.96 13.72
N ASP A 117 19.48 -23.41 12.57
CA ASP A 117 19.67 -22.76 11.29
C ASP A 117 18.60 -21.66 11.08
N LYS A 118 19.04 -20.50 10.57
CA LYS A 118 18.17 -19.37 10.25
C LYS A 118 17.89 -19.37 8.76
N PHE A 119 16.63 -19.12 8.39
CA PHE A 119 16.24 -18.91 7.02
C PHE A 119 15.48 -17.60 6.82
N THR A 120 15.47 -17.09 5.58
CA THR A 120 14.78 -15.83 5.24
C THR A 120 14.13 -15.98 3.88
N TYR A 121 12.83 -15.70 3.84
CA TYR A 121 12.04 -15.60 2.62
C TYR A 121 11.93 -14.13 2.20
N ARG A 122 12.30 -13.83 0.97
CA ARG A 122 12.07 -12.55 0.34
C ARG A 122 11.19 -12.76 -0.87
N LEU A 123 10.00 -12.17 -0.84
CA LEU A 123 8.99 -12.26 -1.89
C LEU A 123 8.71 -10.85 -2.39
N GLN A 124 8.80 -10.65 -3.69
CA GLN A 124 8.57 -9.36 -4.34
C GLN A 124 7.36 -9.50 -5.24
N TYR A 125 6.35 -8.67 -5.00
CA TYR A 125 5.06 -8.73 -5.69
C TYR A 125 4.76 -7.42 -6.42
N LEU A 126 4.09 -7.54 -7.57
CA LEU A 126 3.24 -6.50 -8.10
C LEU A 126 1.82 -6.74 -7.59
N GLU A 127 1.25 -5.75 -6.93
CA GLU A 127 -0.01 -5.88 -6.22
C GLU A 127 -1.04 -4.90 -6.79
N LEU A 128 -2.26 -5.40 -7.02
CA LEU A 128 -3.44 -4.68 -7.47
C LEU A 128 -4.46 -4.64 -6.32
N PRO A 129 -4.54 -3.56 -5.54
CA PRO A 129 -5.59 -3.39 -4.55
C PRO A 129 -6.93 -3.07 -5.19
N LEU A 130 -8.02 -3.55 -4.59
CA LEU A 130 -9.41 -3.32 -4.99
C LEU A 130 -10.18 -2.94 -3.73
N LEU A 131 -10.30 -1.64 -3.43
CA LEU A 131 -10.72 -1.13 -2.14
C LEU A 131 -11.97 -0.27 -2.25
N ILE A 132 -12.85 -0.40 -1.27
CA ILE A 132 -13.90 0.56 -1.01
C ILE A 132 -13.44 1.46 0.14
N LYS A 133 -13.42 2.75 -0.12
CA LYS A 133 -12.91 3.78 0.78
C LYS A 133 -14.01 4.78 1.08
N TYR A 134 -14.20 5.09 2.36
CA TYR A 134 -15.08 6.15 2.83
C TYR A 134 -14.25 7.37 3.21
N LYS A 135 -14.58 8.56 2.70
CA LYS A 135 -13.88 9.80 3.03
C LYS A 135 -14.71 10.61 4.03
N TYR A 136 -14.29 10.62 5.29
CA TYR A 136 -14.98 11.34 6.37
C TYR A 136 -14.24 12.64 6.70
N PRO A 137 -14.78 13.81 6.35
CA PRO A 137 -14.17 15.10 6.70
C PRO A 137 -14.33 15.36 8.20
N VAL A 138 -13.22 15.44 8.93
CA VAL A 138 -13.19 15.73 10.37
C VAL A 138 -12.99 17.22 10.61
N ALA A 139 -12.17 17.86 9.78
CA ALA A 139 -11.91 19.30 9.81
C ALA A 139 -11.79 19.83 8.38
N ARG A 140 -11.59 21.14 8.23
CA ARG A 140 -11.52 21.77 6.91
C ARG A 140 -10.49 21.11 5.98
N ASP A 141 -9.33 20.75 6.52
CA ASP A 141 -8.20 20.23 5.75
C ASP A 141 -7.83 18.79 6.15
N ILE A 142 -8.66 18.15 7.01
CA ILE A 142 -8.40 16.81 7.53
C ILE A 142 -9.55 15.88 7.16
N THR A 143 -9.24 14.80 6.47
CA THR A 143 -10.16 13.74 6.11
C THR A 143 -9.64 12.40 6.62
N ILE A 144 -10.48 11.65 7.32
CA ILE A 144 -10.19 10.27 7.71
C ILE A 144 -10.77 9.34 6.65
N GLU A 145 -9.99 8.35 6.24
CA GLU A 145 -10.30 7.49 5.12
C GLU A 145 -10.23 6.00 5.52
N PRO A 146 -11.22 5.45 6.26
CA PRO A 146 -11.31 4.00 6.44
C PRO A 146 -11.58 3.31 5.11
N TYR A 147 -10.99 2.14 4.93
CA TYR A 147 -11.17 1.34 3.73
C TYR A 147 -11.06 -0.16 4.01
N ALA A 148 -11.73 -0.92 3.17
CA ALA A 148 -11.63 -2.37 3.15
C ALA A 148 -11.80 -2.90 1.72
N GLY A 149 -11.29 -4.09 1.47
CA GLY A 149 -11.43 -4.74 0.16
C GLY A 149 -10.53 -5.94 0.02
N GLY A 150 -10.14 -6.21 -1.21
CA GLY A 150 -9.22 -7.29 -1.55
C GLY A 150 -7.95 -6.77 -2.22
N TYR A 151 -7.01 -7.67 -2.40
CA TYR A 151 -5.85 -7.46 -3.26
C TYR A 151 -5.53 -8.72 -4.04
N LEU A 152 -4.97 -8.54 -5.22
CA LEU A 152 -4.37 -9.58 -6.05
C LEU A 152 -2.90 -9.23 -6.22
N ALA A 153 -2.03 -10.22 -6.12
CA ALA A 153 -0.59 -10.00 -6.22
C ALA A 153 0.08 -11.05 -7.09
N LEU A 154 1.03 -10.61 -7.91
CA LEU A 154 1.82 -11.44 -8.79
C LEU A 154 3.29 -11.37 -8.39
N GLY A 155 3.89 -12.51 -8.02
CA GLY A 155 5.31 -12.63 -7.68
C GLY A 155 6.20 -12.36 -8.88
N VAL A 156 7.00 -11.30 -8.80
CA VAL A 156 7.91 -10.86 -9.85
C VAL A 156 9.36 -11.17 -9.56
N GLY A 157 9.71 -11.42 -8.28
CA GLY A 157 11.06 -11.75 -7.88
C GLY A 157 11.17 -12.09 -6.40
N GLY A 158 12.37 -12.46 -5.99
CA GLY A 158 12.66 -12.78 -4.60
C GLY A 158 13.71 -13.87 -4.46
N LYS A 159 14.18 -14.07 -3.24
CA LYS A 159 15.19 -15.09 -2.92
C LYS A 159 14.86 -15.74 -1.58
N VAL A 160 14.97 -17.05 -1.55
CA VAL A 160 15.03 -17.84 -0.33
C VAL A 160 16.50 -18.00 0.05
N LYS A 161 16.83 -17.67 1.30
CA LYS A 161 18.15 -17.88 1.89
C LYS A 161 18.02 -18.89 3.01
N ASP A 162 18.72 -20.00 2.86
CA ASP A 162 18.84 -21.06 3.85
C ASP A 162 20.25 -20.97 4.44
N TYR A 163 20.36 -20.44 5.64
CA TYR A 163 21.65 -20.22 6.28
C TYR A 163 22.21 -21.56 6.80
N GLY A 164 23.17 -22.10 6.06
CA GLY A 164 24.00 -23.23 6.49
C GLY A 164 24.04 -24.42 5.55
N LYS A 165 23.07 -24.62 4.64
CA LYS A 165 22.97 -25.84 3.82
C LYS A 165 22.79 -25.65 2.33
N ARG A 166 22.32 -24.48 1.85
CA ARG A 166 22.05 -24.21 0.43
C ARG A 166 22.46 -22.81 0.03
N GLU A 167 22.88 -22.65 -1.22
CA GLU A 167 22.98 -21.33 -1.86
C GLU A 167 21.59 -20.71 -2.01
N ALA A 168 21.55 -19.36 -2.00
CA ALA A 168 20.30 -18.62 -2.15
C ALA A 168 19.68 -18.90 -3.54
N TYR A 169 18.43 -19.36 -3.57
CA TYR A 169 17.69 -19.67 -4.79
C TYR A 169 16.49 -18.76 -5.00
N SER A 170 15.88 -18.79 -6.19
CA SER A 170 14.72 -17.97 -6.53
C SER A 170 13.50 -18.41 -5.71
N SER A 171 12.79 -17.44 -5.10
CA SER A 171 11.56 -17.74 -4.34
C SER A 171 10.45 -18.32 -5.21
N PHE A 172 10.42 -18.02 -6.50
CA PHE A 172 9.40 -18.45 -7.45
C PHE A 172 9.96 -19.42 -8.49
N SER A 173 10.72 -20.39 -8.05
CA SER A 173 11.20 -21.50 -8.91
C SER A 173 10.19 -22.66 -8.90
N ASN A 174 10.40 -23.63 -9.80
CA ASN A 174 9.65 -24.90 -9.77
C ASN A 174 10.32 -25.96 -8.90
N GLU A 175 11.26 -25.57 -8.05
CA GLU A 175 11.99 -26.45 -7.16
C GLU A 175 11.23 -26.65 -5.85
N LYS A 176 11.58 -27.72 -5.13
CA LYS A 176 11.06 -27.96 -3.78
C LYS A 176 11.45 -26.81 -2.84
N GLY A 177 10.51 -26.35 -2.03
CA GLY A 177 10.71 -25.19 -1.13
C GLY A 177 10.58 -23.84 -1.83
N SER A 178 9.77 -23.74 -2.88
CA SER A 178 9.46 -22.52 -3.59
C SER A 178 8.02 -22.04 -3.31
N PHE A 179 7.75 -20.81 -3.73
CA PHE A 179 6.45 -20.17 -3.59
C PHE A 179 5.72 -20.06 -4.92
N ARG A 180 4.40 -20.08 -4.89
CA ARG A 180 3.56 -19.76 -6.03
C ARG A 180 3.63 -18.26 -6.31
N ARG A 181 3.55 -17.88 -7.59
CA ARG A 181 3.59 -16.47 -8.00
C ARG A 181 2.33 -15.69 -7.66
N PHE A 182 1.21 -16.38 -7.56
CA PHE A 182 -0.07 -15.74 -7.26
C PHE A 182 -0.31 -15.69 -5.75
N ASP A 183 -0.61 -14.50 -5.25
CA ASP A 183 -1.09 -14.24 -3.90
C ASP A 183 -2.34 -13.38 -3.97
N GLY A 184 -3.19 -13.45 -2.97
CA GLY A 184 -4.40 -12.65 -2.88
C GLY A 184 -5.05 -12.80 -1.53
N GLY A 185 -5.77 -11.78 -1.13
CA GLY A 185 -6.36 -11.74 0.20
C GLY A 185 -7.24 -10.54 0.43
N LEU A 186 -7.52 -10.29 1.69
CA LEU A 186 -8.28 -9.14 2.15
C LEU A 186 -7.34 -8.09 2.72
N ARG A 187 -7.72 -6.82 2.54
CA ARG A 187 -7.07 -5.65 3.12
C ARG A 187 -8.07 -4.82 3.88
N ILE A 188 -7.75 -4.48 5.11
CA ILE A 188 -8.46 -3.48 5.91
C ILE A 188 -7.48 -2.40 6.34
N GLY A 189 -7.90 -1.15 6.33
CA GLY A 189 -7.02 -0.06 6.73
C GLY A 189 -7.75 1.25 7.00
N CYS A 190 -6.96 2.23 7.41
CA CYS A 190 -7.41 3.58 7.61
C CYS A 190 -6.30 4.55 7.19
N GLY A 191 -6.69 5.60 6.49
CA GLY A 191 -5.82 6.71 6.13
C GLY A 191 -6.30 8.01 6.74
N ALA A 192 -5.44 9.00 6.68
CA ALA A 192 -5.76 10.39 6.93
C ALA A 192 -5.12 11.26 5.85
N SER A 193 -5.91 12.15 5.26
CA SER A 193 -5.44 13.15 4.31
C SER A 193 -5.41 14.53 4.93
N PHE A 194 -4.33 15.25 4.69
CA PHE A 194 -4.11 16.64 5.07
C PHE A 194 -3.85 17.42 3.77
N ASP A 195 -4.87 18.06 3.23
CA ASP A 195 -4.82 18.64 1.88
C ASP A 195 -4.42 17.56 0.85
N ARG A 196 -3.20 17.60 0.34
CA ARG A 196 -2.66 16.62 -0.62
C ARG A 196 -1.83 15.50 0.02
N LEU A 197 -1.40 15.69 1.26
CA LEU A 197 -0.62 14.69 1.97
C LEU A 197 -1.53 13.58 2.48
N TYR A 198 -1.07 12.35 2.34
CA TYR A 198 -1.74 11.16 2.82
C TYR A 198 -0.83 10.37 3.76
N VAL A 199 -1.39 9.91 4.86
CA VAL A 199 -0.76 8.94 5.77
C VAL A 199 -1.76 7.81 5.99
N GLY A 200 -1.32 6.57 5.92
CA GLY A 200 -2.23 5.44 6.08
C GLY A 200 -1.56 4.22 6.66
N MET A 201 -2.38 3.36 7.24
CA MET A 201 -2.01 2.04 7.72
C MET A 201 -3.00 1.01 7.23
N SER A 202 -2.54 -0.21 6.95
CA SER A 202 -3.39 -1.34 6.61
C SER A 202 -2.84 -2.65 7.12
N TYR A 203 -3.73 -3.61 7.20
CA TYR A 203 -3.40 -5.00 7.46
C TYR A 203 -3.94 -5.87 6.33
N ASP A 204 -3.06 -6.70 5.78
CA ASP A 204 -3.36 -7.67 4.73
C ASP A 204 -3.43 -9.06 5.33
N VAL A 205 -4.53 -9.77 5.05
CA VAL A 205 -4.71 -11.17 5.36
C VAL A 205 -4.64 -11.96 4.06
N GLY A 206 -3.55 -12.68 3.82
CA GLY A 206 -3.43 -13.57 2.67
C GLY A 206 -4.40 -14.74 2.81
N LEU A 207 -5.23 -14.93 1.79
CA LEU A 207 -6.17 -16.04 1.68
C LEU A 207 -5.69 -17.10 0.71
N ALA A 208 -4.89 -16.69 -0.29
CA ALA A 208 -4.31 -17.61 -1.24
C ALA A 208 -3.23 -18.47 -0.56
N ASN A 209 -3.23 -19.75 -0.88
CA ASN A 209 -2.11 -20.61 -0.53
C ASN A 209 -0.94 -20.33 -1.48
N VAL A 210 0.08 -19.67 -0.96
CA VAL A 210 1.30 -19.33 -1.70
C VAL A 210 2.37 -20.41 -1.64
N GLY A 211 2.12 -21.50 -0.89
CA GLY A 211 3.02 -22.65 -0.79
C GLY A 211 3.03 -23.49 -2.06
N HIS A 212 4.18 -24.09 -2.34
CA HIS A 212 4.37 -25.02 -3.44
C HIS A 212 5.17 -26.22 -2.94
N TYR A 213 4.69 -27.46 -3.21
CA TYR A 213 5.26 -28.71 -2.70
C TYR A 213 5.35 -28.75 -1.16
N ASP A 214 6.58 -28.66 -0.61
CA ASP A 214 6.84 -28.78 0.83
C ASP A 214 6.30 -27.60 1.66
N PHE A 215 5.86 -26.50 1.00
CA PHE A 215 5.23 -25.32 1.60
C PHE A 215 3.70 -25.34 1.48
N GLU A 216 3.08 -26.51 1.62
CA GLU A 216 1.61 -26.58 1.63
C GLU A 216 1.02 -25.73 2.76
N ASP A 217 -0.19 -25.16 2.51
CA ASP A 217 -0.93 -24.31 3.46
C ASP A 217 -0.15 -23.10 4.02
N THR A 218 0.65 -22.50 3.15
CA THR A 218 1.42 -21.29 3.47
C THR A 218 0.67 -20.03 3.08
N ARG A 219 0.53 -19.08 4.01
CA ARG A 219 -0.17 -17.82 3.81
C ARG A 219 0.70 -16.65 4.20
N THR A 220 0.47 -15.50 3.56
CA THR A 220 1.14 -14.25 3.88
C THR A 220 0.28 -13.38 4.79
N GLY A 221 0.92 -12.61 5.67
CA GLY A 221 0.29 -11.52 6.41
C GLY A 221 1.19 -10.31 6.35
N SER A 222 0.64 -9.10 6.24
CA SER A 222 1.46 -7.91 6.33
C SER A 222 0.74 -6.73 6.96
N PHE A 223 1.46 -6.00 7.80
CA PHE A 223 1.08 -4.69 8.28
C PHE A 223 1.82 -3.65 7.46
N ASN A 224 1.09 -2.70 6.87
CA ASN A 224 1.64 -1.73 5.96
C ASN A 224 1.44 -0.32 6.51
N LEU A 225 2.49 0.52 6.39
CA LEU A 225 2.46 1.95 6.68
C LEU A 225 2.81 2.72 5.42
N HIS A 226 2.00 3.73 5.08
CA HIS A 226 2.16 4.51 3.87
C HIS A 226 2.14 6.00 4.15
N ILE A 227 2.97 6.72 3.43
CA ILE A 227 2.85 8.16 3.22
C ILE A 227 2.67 8.42 1.73
N GLY A 228 2.06 9.52 1.37
CA GLY A 228 1.87 9.81 -0.06
C GLY A 228 1.31 11.17 -0.34
N VAL A 229 1.07 11.39 -1.62
CA VAL A 229 0.41 12.60 -2.12
C VAL A 229 -0.76 12.20 -3.01
N THR A 230 -1.82 13.00 -2.94
CA THR A 230 -3.06 12.80 -3.70
C THR A 230 -3.38 14.08 -4.48
N PHE A 231 -3.83 13.94 -5.74
CA PHE A 231 -4.13 15.02 -6.67
C PHE A 231 -5.57 14.92 -7.17
#